data_707b9dbb197c14801525457d2128c00c
#
_entry.id   707b9dbb197c14801525457d2128c00c
#
_cell.length_a   1.000
_cell.length_b   1.000
_cell.length_c   1.000
_cell.angle_alpha   90.00
_cell.angle_beta   90.00
_cell.angle_gamma   90.00
#
_symmetry.space_group_name_H-M   'P 1'
#
loop_
_entity.id
_entity.type
_entity.pdbx_description
1 polymer ?
#
loop_
_entity_poly.entity_id
_entity_poly.type
_entity_poly.pdbx_seq_one_letter_code
_entity_poly.pdbx_strand_id
1 'polypeptide(L)'
;MTLSDAVAHLSPHRWARANRLLIRKALAEFTHERLLSPEADGEGRYTVRSDDGLTRYTFTAVIRALDHWQVDAESITRHRDGAEVPLSALDFFIELQKSLGLSDEILPVYLEEISSTLSGTCYKLTKPAVPAAELARADFQTVETSMTEGHPCFVANNGRLGFGIHEYLSYAPETANPVRLVWLAAHRSRAAFTAGAGVEYESFLREELGGETVERFHAVLREQDLDPADYLLIPVHPWQWWNKLSVTFAAEVARRNLVCLGEGDDEYLAQQSIRTFFNRTSPTKHYVKTALSVINMGFMRGLSAAYMEATPAINDWLAQLIENDPVLRSTGLSIIRERAAVGYRHLEYEQATDRYSPYRKMLAALWRESPVPSLREGESLATMASLVHVDDQGASVAGALIRQSGLTPVEWLRRYLQAYFTPLLHSFYAYDLVYMPHGENVILVLKDGVVQRAIYKDIAEEIAVMDADAVLPPAVERVRVDVPEDTKLLSIFTDVFDCFFRFLAANLATEGILAEDDFWRTVAEVTRAYQKSMPSLADRFRQYDMFAPEFALSCLNRLQLRNNRQMVDLADPSGALQLIGTLKNPIAGF
;
A
#
# COMPACT_ATOMS: atom_id res chain seq x y z
N MET A 1 -8.12 -29.48 -5.46
CA MET A 1 -9.06 -28.59 -6.15
C MET A 1 -9.48 -29.23 -7.47
N THR A 2 -10.76 -29.42 -7.71
CA THR A 2 -11.29 -29.85 -9.01
C THR A 2 -11.34 -28.67 -9.98
N LEU A 3 -11.53 -28.93 -11.29
CA LEU A 3 -11.69 -27.84 -12.27
C LEU A 3 -12.88 -26.93 -11.94
N SER A 4 -13.95 -27.50 -11.38
CA SER A 4 -15.14 -26.73 -10.96
C SER A 4 -14.88 -25.85 -9.75
N ASP A 5 -14.00 -26.25 -8.84
CA ASP A 5 -13.66 -25.47 -7.63
C ASP A 5 -12.99 -24.13 -8.01
N ALA A 6 -12.30 -24.11 -9.17
CA ALA A 6 -11.60 -22.92 -9.66
C ALA A 6 -12.54 -21.72 -9.86
N VAL A 7 -13.82 -21.95 -10.14
CA VAL A 7 -14.82 -20.92 -10.44
C VAL A 7 -16.00 -20.92 -9.45
N ALA A 8 -15.93 -21.70 -8.37
CA ALA A 8 -17.03 -21.85 -7.41
C ALA A 8 -17.42 -20.54 -6.71
N HIS A 9 -16.51 -19.58 -6.60
CA HIS A 9 -16.77 -18.26 -6.04
C HIS A 9 -17.54 -17.34 -7.01
N LEU A 10 -17.56 -17.63 -8.32
CA LEU A 10 -18.18 -16.80 -9.37
C LEU A 10 -19.66 -17.12 -9.55
N SER A 11 -20.48 -16.93 -8.50
CA SER A 11 -21.93 -17.05 -8.65
C SER A 11 -22.53 -15.78 -9.29
N PRO A 12 -23.68 -15.87 -10.03
CA PRO A 12 -24.32 -14.69 -10.62
C PRO A 12 -24.61 -13.57 -9.61
N HIS A 13 -25.04 -13.91 -8.42
CA HIS A 13 -25.33 -12.93 -7.35
C HIS A 13 -24.06 -12.21 -6.88
N ARG A 14 -22.98 -12.94 -6.59
CA ARG A 14 -21.70 -12.34 -6.18
C ARG A 14 -21.09 -11.50 -7.28
N TRP A 15 -21.20 -11.98 -8.53
CA TRP A 15 -20.73 -11.23 -9.70
C TRP A 15 -21.48 -9.90 -9.86
N ALA A 16 -22.81 -9.91 -9.76
CA ALA A 16 -23.61 -8.70 -9.81
C ALA A 16 -23.24 -7.72 -8.67
N ARG A 17 -23.02 -8.23 -7.45
CA ARG A 17 -22.59 -7.43 -6.31
C ARG A 17 -21.20 -6.83 -6.52
N ALA A 18 -20.23 -7.61 -6.99
CA ALA A 18 -18.87 -7.16 -7.29
C ALA A 18 -18.85 -6.05 -8.35
N ASN A 19 -19.63 -6.22 -9.45
CA ASN A 19 -19.76 -5.19 -10.48
C ASN A 19 -20.33 -3.89 -9.91
N ARG A 20 -21.38 -3.97 -9.10
CA ARG A 20 -22.01 -2.81 -8.45
C ARG A 20 -21.01 -2.04 -7.57
N LEU A 21 -20.24 -2.74 -6.74
CA LEU A 21 -19.25 -2.14 -5.86
C LEU A 21 -18.11 -1.47 -6.64
N LEU A 22 -17.64 -2.11 -7.72
CA LEU A 22 -16.58 -1.57 -8.55
C LEU A 22 -17.06 -0.34 -9.34
N ILE A 23 -18.27 -0.37 -9.92
CA ILE A 23 -18.86 0.78 -10.63
C ILE A 23 -19.12 1.92 -9.67
N ARG A 24 -19.62 1.66 -8.45
CA ARG A 24 -19.73 2.68 -7.40
C ARG A 24 -18.41 3.42 -7.20
N LYS A 25 -17.32 2.67 -7.04
CA LYS A 25 -15.97 3.22 -6.83
C LYS A 25 -15.50 3.99 -8.07
N ALA A 26 -15.71 3.44 -9.26
CA ALA A 26 -15.34 4.09 -10.51
C ALA A 26 -16.08 5.43 -10.70
N LEU A 27 -17.40 5.46 -10.47
CA LEU A 27 -18.18 6.70 -10.53
C LEU A 27 -17.67 7.73 -9.52
N ALA A 28 -17.34 7.33 -8.29
CA ALA A 28 -16.83 8.23 -7.27
C ALA A 28 -15.44 8.78 -7.63
N GLU A 29 -14.47 7.91 -7.83
CA GLU A 29 -13.07 8.30 -7.99
C GLU A 29 -12.76 8.96 -9.34
N PHE A 30 -13.38 8.49 -10.42
CA PHE A 30 -13.20 9.13 -11.73
C PHE A 30 -13.90 10.50 -11.83
N THR A 31 -14.98 10.71 -11.09
CA THR A 31 -15.58 12.03 -10.96
C THR A 31 -14.70 12.96 -10.11
N HIS A 32 -14.19 12.46 -9.00
CA HIS A 32 -13.23 13.20 -8.16
C HIS A 32 -12.00 13.66 -8.97
N GLU A 33 -11.41 12.78 -9.77
CA GLU A 33 -10.29 13.11 -10.65
C GLU A 33 -10.69 13.82 -11.95
N ARG A 34 -11.97 14.24 -12.09
CA ARG A 34 -12.50 14.98 -13.26
C ARG A 34 -12.29 14.24 -14.60
N LEU A 35 -12.29 12.90 -14.57
CA LEU A 35 -12.39 12.05 -15.75
C LEU A 35 -13.83 11.96 -16.22
N LEU A 36 -14.76 11.91 -15.27
CA LEU A 36 -16.20 11.94 -15.54
C LEU A 36 -16.79 13.27 -15.03
N SER A 37 -17.84 13.73 -15.73
CA SER A 37 -18.57 14.94 -15.38
C SER A 37 -20.07 14.60 -15.28
N PRO A 38 -20.55 14.10 -14.14
CA PRO A 38 -21.94 13.75 -13.96
C PRO A 38 -22.86 14.96 -14.09
N GLU A 39 -23.93 14.82 -14.88
CA GLU A 39 -25.00 15.81 -15.00
C GLU A 39 -25.96 15.68 -13.82
N ALA A 40 -26.26 16.78 -13.13
CA ALA A 40 -27.26 16.76 -12.06
C ALA A 40 -28.68 16.57 -12.65
N ASP A 41 -29.40 15.59 -12.12
CA ASP A 41 -30.79 15.27 -12.51
C ASP A 41 -31.69 15.30 -11.24
N GLY A 42 -31.79 16.48 -10.65
CA GLY A 42 -32.47 16.73 -9.39
C GLY A 42 -31.55 16.73 -8.17
N GLU A 43 -32.12 16.85 -6.99
CA GLU A 43 -31.37 16.95 -5.72
C GLU A 43 -30.68 15.62 -5.41
N GLY A 44 -29.36 15.63 -5.38
CA GLY A 44 -28.51 14.47 -5.06
C GLY A 44 -28.53 13.32 -6.09
N ARG A 45 -29.19 13.51 -7.23
CA ARG A 45 -29.23 12.55 -8.34
C ARG A 45 -28.35 13.01 -9.49
N TYR A 46 -27.63 12.07 -10.09
CA TYR A 46 -26.66 12.34 -11.13
C TYR A 46 -26.73 11.31 -12.27
N THR A 47 -26.32 11.72 -13.45
CA THR A 47 -26.26 10.87 -14.66
C THR A 47 -24.90 11.02 -15.34
N VAL A 48 -24.27 9.90 -15.68
CA VAL A 48 -23.11 9.80 -16.57
C VAL A 48 -23.55 9.10 -17.86
N ARG A 49 -23.18 9.67 -19.02
CA ARG A 49 -23.47 9.09 -20.34
C ARG A 49 -22.23 8.43 -20.91
N SER A 50 -22.44 7.32 -21.65
CA SER A 50 -21.39 6.68 -22.45
C SER A 50 -20.89 7.60 -23.57
N ASP A 51 -19.70 7.31 -24.10
CA ASP A 51 -19.06 8.09 -25.17
C ASP A 51 -19.89 8.11 -26.46
N ASP A 52 -20.70 7.07 -26.71
CA ASP A 52 -21.63 6.98 -27.84
C ASP A 52 -23.03 7.59 -27.55
N GLY A 53 -23.29 7.97 -26.30
CA GLY A 53 -24.55 8.52 -25.82
C GLY A 53 -25.71 7.52 -25.69
N LEU A 54 -25.50 6.23 -26.01
CA LEU A 54 -26.57 5.21 -26.01
C LEU A 54 -26.82 4.64 -24.61
N THR A 55 -25.81 4.67 -23.76
CA THR A 55 -25.92 4.16 -22.38
C THR A 55 -25.86 5.32 -21.37
N ARG A 56 -26.64 5.21 -20.31
CA ARG A 56 -26.59 6.13 -19.17
C ARG A 56 -26.52 5.35 -17.86
N TYR A 57 -25.69 5.88 -16.96
CA TYR A 57 -25.58 5.44 -15.57
C TYR A 57 -26.19 6.50 -14.68
N THR A 58 -27.25 6.15 -13.93
CA THR A 58 -27.87 7.08 -12.96
C THR A 58 -27.59 6.60 -11.54
N PHE A 59 -27.36 7.54 -10.63
CA PHE A 59 -27.02 7.23 -9.25
C PHE A 59 -27.33 8.42 -8.34
N THR A 60 -27.40 8.17 -7.04
CA THR A 60 -27.43 9.22 -6.01
C THR A 60 -26.08 9.33 -5.33
N ALA A 61 -25.70 10.54 -4.95
CA ALA A 61 -24.46 10.80 -4.23
C ALA A 61 -24.58 12.02 -3.32
N VAL A 62 -23.80 12.01 -2.24
CA VAL A 62 -23.51 13.19 -1.42
C VAL A 62 -22.09 13.65 -1.77
N ILE A 63 -21.93 14.92 -2.10
CA ILE A 63 -20.62 15.53 -2.34
C ILE A 63 -20.13 16.13 -1.03
N ARG A 64 -18.96 15.70 -0.57
CA ARG A 64 -18.32 16.11 0.69
C ARG A 64 -17.10 16.99 0.41
N ALA A 65 -16.40 17.38 1.47
CA ALA A 65 -15.14 18.11 1.36
C ALA A 65 -14.14 17.37 0.44
N LEU A 66 -13.25 18.12 -0.20
CA LEU A 66 -12.28 17.63 -1.19
C LEU A 66 -12.95 16.97 -2.41
N ASP A 67 -14.12 17.47 -2.85
CA ASP A 67 -14.88 16.88 -3.96
C ASP A 67 -15.06 15.34 -3.81
N HIS A 68 -15.22 14.86 -2.58
CA HIS A 68 -15.42 13.45 -2.32
C HIS A 68 -16.85 13.01 -2.64
N TRP A 69 -17.02 12.19 -3.67
CA TRP A 69 -18.30 11.67 -4.13
C TRP A 69 -18.68 10.40 -3.37
N GLN A 70 -19.54 10.53 -2.40
CA GLN A 70 -20.10 9.39 -1.69
C GLN A 70 -21.32 8.85 -2.44
N VAL A 71 -21.06 7.92 -3.36
CA VAL A 71 -22.08 7.30 -4.22
C VAL A 71 -22.80 6.18 -3.45
N ASP A 72 -24.15 6.20 -3.47
CA ASP A 72 -24.96 5.09 -2.96
C ASP A 72 -24.97 3.93 -3.99
N ALA A 73 -24.34 2.80 -3.61
CA ALA A 73 -24.21 1.63 -4.46
C ALA A 73 -25.56 1.08 -4.93
N GLU A 74 -26.57 1.09 -4.08
CA GLU A 74 -27.87 0.48 -4.39
C GLU A 74 -28.71 1.36 -5.34
N SER A 75 -28.40 2.64 -5.42
CA SER A 75 -29.06 3.58 -6.33
C SER A 75 -28.61 3.48 -7.79
N ILE A 76 -27.48 2.80 -8.05
CA ILE A 76 -26.88 2.76 -9.38
C ILE A 76 -27.73 1.92 -10.32
N THR A 77 -28.16 2.53 -11.43
CA THR A 77 -28.84 1.83 -12.54
C THR A 77 -28.12 2.12 -13.86
N ARG A 78 -28.20 1.17 -14.79
CA ARG A 78 -27.67 1.29 -16.16
C ARG A 78 -28.82 1.13 -17.15
N HIS A 79 -28.98 2.08 -18.07
CA HIS A 79 -29.98 2.05 -19.12
C HIS A 79 -29.31 2.14 -20.48
N ARG A 80 -29.70 1.27 -21.41
CA ARG A 80 -29.25 1.32 -22.79
C ARG A 80 -30.48 1.31 -23.72
N ASP A 81 -30.51 2.22 -24.66
CA ASP A 81 -31.66 2.38 -25.59
C ASP A 81 -33.01 2.52 -24.85
N GLY A 82 -32.99 3.15 -23.69
CA GLY A 82 -34.18 3.38 -22.86
C GLY A 82 -34.58 2.20 -21.94
N ALA A 83 -33.99 1.03 -22.09
CA ALA A 83 -34.24 -0.13 -21.25
C ALA A 83 -33.19 -0.26 -20.12
N GLU A 84 -33.63 -0.66 -18.93
CA GLU A 84 -32.69 -1.00 -17.85
C GLU A 84 -31.99 -2.32 -18.19
N VAL A 85 -30.67 -2.33 -18.04
CA VAL A 85 -29.79 -3.48 -18.27
C VAL A 85 -28.89 -3.76 -17.07
N PRO A 86 -28.39 -4.99 -16.89
CA PRO A 86 -27.50 -5.32 -15.78
C PRO A 86 -26.25 -4.46 -15.75
N LEU A 87 -25.76 -4.15 -14.54
CA LEU A 87 -24.47 -3.50 -14.34
C LEU A 87 -23.34 -4.45 -14.78
N SER A 88 -22.43 -3.93 -15.58
CA SER A 88 -21.23 -4.61 -16.05
C SER A 88 -20.06 -3.64 -16.00
N ALA A 89 -19.07 -3.92 -15.17
CA ALA A 89 -17.89 -3.07 -15.08
C ALA A 89 -17.04 -3.13 -16.35
N LEU A 90 -16.96 -4.28 -17.01
CA LEU A 90 -16.24 -4.39 -18.28
C LEU A 90 -16.87 -3.51 -19.36
N ASP A 91 -18.22 -3.54 -19.48
CA ASP A 91 -18.91 -2.64 -20.41
C ASP A 91 -18.72 -1.17 -20.01
N PHE A 92 -18.72 -0.85 -18.71
CA PHE A 92 -18.50 0.52 -18.22
C PHE A 92 -17.19 1.10 -18.76
N PHE A 93 -16.08 0.34 -18.69
CA PHE A 93 -14.79 0.79 -19.22
C PHE A 93 -14.75 0.87 -20.74
N ILE A 94 -15.45 0.00 -21.45
CA ILE A 94 -15.58 0.04 -22.90
C ILE A 94 -16.44 1.24 -23.35
N GLU A 95 -17.59 1.45 -22.71
CA GLU A 95 -18.54 2.52 -23.01
C GLU A 95 -18.02 3.93 -22.69
N LEU A 96 -17.03 4.03 -21.78
CA LEU A 96 -16.41 5.29 -21.34
C LEU A 96 -14.92 5.36 -21.71
N GLN A 97 -14.45 4.56 -22.65
CA GLN A 97 -13.03 4.45 -23.02
C GLN A 97 -12.40 5.80 -23.35
N LYS A 98 -13.08 6.64 -24.16
CA LYS A 98 -12.57 7.95 -24.57
C LYS A 98 -12.59 8.95 -23.42
N SER A 99 -13.67 9.02 -22.66
CA SER A 99 -13.79 9.86 -21.47
C SER A 99 -12.72 9.54 -20.44
N LEU A 100 -12.38 8.27 -20.26
CA LEU A 100 -11.34 7.79 -19.34
C LEU A 100 -9.92 7.93 -19.90
N GLY A 101 -9.77 8.26 -21.19
CA GLY A 101 -8.46 8.39 -21.85
C GLY A 101 -7.72 7.05 -22.02
N LEU A 102 -8.43 5.93 -22.04
CA LEU A 102 -7.86 4.59 -22.26
C LEU A 102 -7.53 4.39 -23.75
N SER A 103 -6.26 4.12 -24.03
CA SER A 103 -5.83 3.76 -25.39
C SER A 103 -6.29 2.33 -25.75
N ASP A 104 -6.36 2.05 -27.05
CA ASP A 104 -6.69 0.70 -27.55
C ASP A 104 -5.66 -0.36 -27.11
N GLU A 105 -4.43 0.05 -26.82
CA GLU A 105 -3.37 -0.84 -26.33
C GLU A 105 -3.55 -1.16 -24.83
N ILE A 106 -3.94 -0.17 -24.03
CA ILE A 106 -4.07 -0.33 -22.58
C ILE A 106 -5.41 -0.95 -22.19
N LEU A 107 -6.49 -0.65 -22.89
CA LEU A 107 -7.83 -1.14 -22.55
C LEU A 107 -7.90 -2.65 -22.30
N PRO A 108 -7.37 -3.54 -23.17
CA PRO A 108 -7.44 -4.98 -22.92
C PRO A 108 -6.73 -5.42 -21.64
N VAL A 109 -5.57 -4.81 -21.33
CA VAL A 109 -4.80 -5.12 -20.12
C VAL A 109 -5.51 -4.60 -18.87
N TYR A 110 -6.13 -3.42 -18.97
CA TYR A 110 -6.92 -2.87 -17.90
C TYR A 110 -8.19 -3.70 -17.62
N LEU A 111 -8.86 -4.20 -18.66
CA LEU A 111 -10.00 -5.13 -18.53
C LEU A 111 -9.59 -6.46 -17.86
N GLU A 112 -8.37 -6.95 -18.12
CA GLU A 112 -7.82 -8.11 -17.42
C GLU A 112 -7.62 -7.81 -15.92
N GLU A 113 -7.08 -6.65 -15.56
CA GLU A 113 -6.93 -6.22 -14.18
C GLU A 113 -8.27 -6.03 -13.47
N ILE A 114 -9.27 -5.45 -14.15
CA ILE A 114 -10.65 -5.33 -13.66
C ILE A 114 -11.27 -6.71 -13.44
N SER A 115 -11.09 -7.64 -14.37
CA SER A 115 -11.59 -9.02 -14.23
C SER A 115 -10.97 -9.73 -13.02
N SER A 116 -9.65 -9.57 -12.83
CA SER A 116 -8.94 -10.07 -11.65
C SER A 116 -9.48 -9.45 -10.36
N THR A 117 -9.73 -8.13 -10.35
CA THR A 117 -10.31 -7.40 -9.21
C THR A 117 -11.72 -7.91 -8.88
N LEU A 118 -12.58 -8.08 -9.87
CA LEU A 118 -13.94 -8.61 -9.70
C LEU A 118 -13.93 -10.05 -9.17
N SER A 119 -13.05 -10.90 -9.71
CA SER A 119 -12.88 -12.28 -9.25
C SER A 119 -12.46 -12.34 -7.78
N GLY A 120 -11.47 -11.52 -7.39
CA GLY A 120 -11.05 -11.40 -5.99
C GLY A 120 -12.16 -10.90 -5.07
N THR A 121 -12.96 -9.93 -5.53
CA THR A 121 -14.13 -9.45 -4.79
C THR A 121 -15.18 -10.55 -4.62
N CYS A 122 -15.47 -11.33 -5.67
CA CYS A 122 -16.36 -12.48 -5.56
C CYS A 122 -15.87 -13.51 -4.54
N TYR A 123 -14.56 -13.75 -4.48
CA TYR A 123 -13.98 -14.65 -3.48
C TYR A 123 -14.19 -14.09 -2.05
N LYS A 124 -13.88 -12.83 -1.82
CA LYS A 124 -14.11 -12.17 -0.51
C LYS A 124 -15.58 -12.27 -0.09
N LEU A 125 -16.51 -12.12 -1.01
CA LEU A 125 -17.96 -12.30 -0.79
C LEU A 125 -18.40 -13.76 -0.49
N THR A 126 -17.50 -14.75 -0.57
CA THR A 126 -17.79 -16.10 -0.08
C THR A 126 -17.65 -16.24 1.43
N LYS A 127 -16.91 -15.33 2.05
CA LYS A 127 -16.63 -15.35 3.49
C LYS A 127 -17.70 -14.57 4.25
N PRO A 128 -18.02 -14.99 5.48
CA PRO A 128 -18.79 -14.14 6.38
C PRO A 128 -18.07 -12.81 6.61
N ALA A 129 -18.79 -11.71 6.51
CA ALA A 129 -18.24 -10.42 6.89
C ALA A 129 -17.93 -10.42 8.39
N VAL A 130 -16.76 -9.92 8.76
CA VAL A 130 -16.41 -9.73 10.17
C VAL A 130 -16.91 -8.35 10.61
N PRO A 131 -17.77 -8.26 11.64
CA PRO A 131 -18.27 -6.97 12.10
C PRO A 131 -17.14 -6.02 12.52
N ALA A 132 -17.28 -4.73 12.24
CA ALA A 132 -16.28 -3.71 12.61
C ALA A 132 -15.96 -3.71 14.12
N ALA A 133 -16.96 -3.97 14.96
CA ALA A 133 -16.79 -4.10 16.41
C ALA A 133 -15.93 -5.30 16.84
N GLU A 134 -15.90 -6.36 16.04
CA GLU A 134 -15.03 -7.52 16.24
C GLU A 134 -13.62 -7.23 15.73
N LEU A 135 -13.49 -6.63 14.54
CA LEU A 135 -12.20 -6.20 13.99
C LEU A 135 -11.47 -5.20 14.90
N ALA A 136 -12.20 -4.29 15.55
CA ALA A 136 -11.61 -3.36 16.52
C ALA A 136 -10.94 -4.03 17.74
N ARG A 137 -11.16 -5.34 17.95
CA ARG A 137 -10.60 -6.15 19.04
C ARG A 137 -9.77 -7.33 18.54
N ALA A 138 -9.73 -7.53 17.21
CA ALA A 138 -9.06 -8.66 16.61
C ALA A 138 -7.53 -8.50 16.68
N ASP A 139 -6.82 -9.61 16.52
CA ASP A 139 -5.38 -9.57 16.34
C ASP A 139 -5.00 -8.96 14.98
N PHE A 140 -3.74 -8.52 14.87
CA PHE A 140 -3.25 -7.79 13.72
C PHE A 140 -3.44 -8.54 12.39
N GLN A 141 -3.20 -9.85 12.36
CA GLN A 141 -3.32 -10.65 11.13
C GLN A 141 -4.79 -10.89 10.75
N THR A 142 -5.66 -11.02 11.71
CA THR A 142 -7.12 -11.07 11.47
C THR A 142 -7.61 -9.78 10.84
N VAL A 143 -7.16 -8.60 11.32
CA VAL A 143 -7.47 -7.31 10.69
C VAL A 143 -6.96 -7.27 9.25
N GLU A 144 -5.68 -7.60 9.02
CA GLU A 144 -5.06 -7.59 7.68
C GLU A 144 -5.81 -8.47 6.66
N THR A 145 -6.23 -9.66 7.06
CA THR A 145 -6.87 -10.62 6.15
C THR A 145 -8.38 -10.41 5.97
N SER A 146 -9.00 -9.59 6.81
CA SER A 146 -10.46 -9.34 6.79
C SER A 146 -10.87 -8.11 5.99
N MET A 147 -9.92 -7.26 5.58
CA MET A 147 -10.24 -6.08 4.78
C MET A 147 -10.78 -6.47 3.40
N THR A 148 -11.95 -5.92 3.07
CA THR A 148 -12.65 -6.25 1.82
C THR A 148 -12.26 -5.35 0.66
N GLU A 149 -11.89 -4.10 0.95
CA GLU A 149 -11.42 -3.14 -0.06
C GLU A 149 -9.89 -2.99 0.02
N GLY A 150 -9.25 -2.78 -1.13
CA GLY A 150 -7.85 -2.40 -1.20
C GLY A 150 -7.67 -0.88 -1.03
N HIS A 151 -6.65 -0.31 -1.67
CA HIS A 151 -6.39 1.14 -1.62
C HIS A 151 -7.65 1.95 -1.97
N PRO A 152 -8.04 2.94 -1.15
CA PRO A 152 -9.34 3.61 -1.30
C PRO A 152 -9.47 4.40 -2.61
N CYS A 153 -8.40 5.05 -3.10
CA CYS A 153 -8.44 5.86 -4.31
C CYS A 153 -8.44 5.04 -5.61
N PHE A 154 -7.69 3.94 -5.69
CA PHE A 154 -7.58 3.19 -6.94
C PHE A 154 -8.82 2.36 -7.23
N VAL A 155 -9.34 2.48 -8.46
CA VAL A 155 -10.47 1.68 -8.93
C VAL A 155 -10.04 0.23 -9.16
N ALA A 156 -8.97 0.01 -9.91
CA ALA A 156 -8.36 -1.32 -10.08
C ALA A 156 -7.35 -1.59 -8.94
N ASN A 157 -7.85 -1.83 -7.73
CA ASN A 157 -7.02 -1.89 -6.51
C ASN A 157 -6.69 -3.31 -6.01
N ASN A 158 -7.19 -4.35 -6.66
CA ASN A 158 -7.01 -5.74 -6.22
C ASN A 158 -6.68 -6.70 -7.37
N GLY A 159 -6.43 -6.18 -8.56
CA GLY A 159 -5.97 -6.97 -9.71
C GLY A 159 -4.54 -7.46 -9.48
N ARG A 160 -4.27 -8.72 -9.86
CA ARG A 160 -2.96 -9.37 -9.70
C ARG A 160 -2.61 -10.05 -11.01
N LEU A 161 -2.09 -9.27 -11.97
CA LEU A 161 -1.72 -9.77 -13.28
C LEU A 161 -0.48 -10.67 -13.18
N GLY A 162 -0.67 -11.94 -13.47
CA GLY A 162 0.32 -13.00 -13.30
C GLY A 162 -0.08 -14.07 -12.29
N PHE A 163 -1.12 -13.85 -11.46
CA PHE A 163 -1.72 -14.91 -10.66
C PHE A 163 -2.86 -15.56 -11.42
N GLY A 164 -2.84 -16.89 -11.54
CA GLY A 164 -4.01 -17.69 -11.81
C GLY A 164 -4.77 -18.04 -10.52
N ILE A 165 -5.80 -18.85 -10.63
CA ILE A 165 -6.65 -19.19 -9.47
C ILE A 165 -5.89 -20.00 -8.39
N HIS A 166 -4.95 -20.84 -8.80
CA HIS A 166 -4.13 -21.61 -7.85
C HIS A 166 -3.26 -20.68 -6.99
N GLU A 167 -2.62 -19.72 -7.64
CA GLU A 167 -1.75 -18.75 -6.99
C GLU A 167 -2.56 -17.77 -6.14
N TYR A 168 -3.73 -17.36 -6.63
CA TYR A 168 -4.64 -16.55 -5.84
C TYR A 168 -5.03 -17.24 -4.53
N LEU A 169 -5.48 -18.49 -4.61
CA LEU A 169 -5.87 -19.26 -3.43
C LEU A 169 -4.71 -19.56 -2.49
N SER A 170 -3.49 -19.69 -3.03
CA SER A 170 -2.31 -20.00 -2.22
C SER A 170 -1.67 -18.78 -1.57
N TYR A 171 -1.70 -17.60 -2.24
CA TYR A 171 -0.84 -16.48 -1.87
C TYR A 171 -1.57 -15.15 -1.65
N ALA A 172 -2.88 -15.07 -1.93
CA ALA A 172 -3.61 -13.84 -1.66
C ALA A 172 -3.85 -13.67 -0.15
N PRO A 173 -3.61 -12.47 0.42
CA PRO A 173 -3.75 -12.24 1.87
C PRO A 173 -5.15 -12.56 2.38
N GLU A 174 -6.18 -12.24 1.61
CA GLU A 174 -7.58 -12.53 1.96
C GLU A 174 -7.90 -14.02 2.04
N THR A 175 -7.04 -14.91 1.53
CA THR A 175 -7.22 -16.36 1.72
C THR A 175 -6.74 -16.83 3.09
N ALA A 176 -5.85 -16.08 3.72
CA ALA A 176 -5.19 -16.38 4.99
C ALA A 176 -4.49 -17.76 4.99
N ASN A 177 -4.10 -18.26 3.81
CA ASN A 177 -3.38 -19.52 3.69
C ASN A 177 -1.92 -19.35 4.08
N PRO A 178 -1.36 -20.28 4.88
CA PRO A 178 0.06 -20.24 5.22
C PRO A 178 0.93 -20.55 4.00
N VAL A 179 2.03 -19.83 3.88
CA VAL A 179 3.02 -19.97 2.80
C VAL A 179 4.36 -20.34 3.40
N ARG A 180 5.06 -21.32 2.81
CA ARG A 180 6.47 -21.59 3.09
C ARG A 180 7.31 -20.98 1.97
N LEU A 181 8.32 -20.20 2.35
CA LEU A 181 9.22 -19.57 1.38
C LEU A 181 10.20 -20.58 0.82
N VAL A 182 10.49 -20.48 -0.47
CA VAL A 182 11.57 -21.21 -1.12
C VAL A 182 12.89 -20.52 -0.81
N TRP A 183 13.95 -21.27 -0.59
CA TRP A 183 15.29 -20.75 -0.34
C TRP A 183 16.24 -21.15 -1.45
N LEU A 184 17.01 -20.19 -1.91
CA LEU A 184 18.09 -20.38 -2.87
C LEU A 184 19.42 -20.05 -2.23
N ALA A 185 20.46 -20.80 -2.61
CA ALA A 185 21.83 -20.41 -2.40
C ALA A 185 22.30 -19.61 -3.63
N ALA A 186 22.80 -18.41 -3.41
CA ALA A 186 23.27 -17.48 -4.43
C ALA A 186 24.76 -17.24 -4.27
N HIS A 187 25.55 -17.53 -5.30
CA HIS A 187 27.00 -17.41 -5.26
C HIS A 187 27.40 -15.94 -5.02
N ARG A 188 28.34 -15.72 -4.10
CA ARG A 188 28.80 -14.37 -3.66
C ARG A 188 29.38 -13.51 -4.78
N SER A 189 29.79 -14.09 -5.93
CA SER A 189 30.18 -13.32 -7.11
C SER A 189 29.01 -12.62 -7.82
N ARG A 190 27.76 -12.99 -7.48
CA ARG A 190 26.52 -12.47 -8.06
C ARG A 190 25.60 -11.84 -7.04
N ALA A 191 25.76 -12.17 -5.78
CA ALA A 191 24.89 -11.72 -4.70
C ALA A 191 25.65 -10.94 -3.64
N ALA A 192 24.98 -9.97 -3.04
CA ALA A 192 25.48 -9.22 -1.92
C ALA A 192 24.46 -9.23 -0.78
N PHE A 193 24.95 -9.38 0.45
CA PHE A 193 24.19 -9.19 1.69
C PHE A 193 24.59 -7.87 2.30
N THR A 194 23.62 -7.10 2.75
CA THR A 194 23.81 -5.85 3.48
C THR A 194 22.95 -5.85 4.74
N ALA A 195 23.45 -5.22 5.79
CA ALA A 195 22.76 -5.20 7.07
C ALA A 195 23.02 -3.88 7.81
N GLY A 196 22.10 -3.56 8.71
CA GLY A 196 22.23 -2.46 9.65
C GLY A 196 23.27 -2.74 10.74
N ALA A 197 23.54 -1.73 11.52
CA ALA A 197 24.55 -1.79 12.59
C ALA A 197 24.27 -2.97 13.55
N GLY A 198 25.33 -3.74 13.84
CA GLY A 198 25.30 -4.86 14.78
C GLY A 198 24.67 -6.16 14.25
N VAL A 199 24.39 -6.26 12.95
CA VAL A 199 23.86 -7.48 12.31
C VAL A 199 24.97 -8.17 11.53
N GLU A 200 25.30 -9.39 11.93
CA GLU A 200 26.26 -10.26 11.25
C GLU A 200 25.53 -11.40 10.52
N TYR A 201 25.92 -11.69 9.29
CA TYR A 201 25.21 -12.61 8.40
C TYR A 201 24.92 -13.99 9.01
N GLU A 202 25.94 -14.65 9.54
CA GLU A 202 25.82 -16.04 10.02
C GLU A 202 24.93 -16.14 11.27
N SER A 203 25.09 -15.20 12.22
CA SER A 203 24.26 -15.17 13.44
C SER A 203 22.82 -14.83 13.09
N PHE A 204 22.62 -13.84 12.21
CA PHE A 204 21.30 -13.41 11.76
C PHE A 204 20.53 -14.55 11.09
N LEU A 205 21.15 -15.29 10.17
CA LEU A 205 20.49 -16.43 9.52
C LEU A 205 20.14 -17.56 10.50
N ARG A 206 21.00 -17.80 11.49
CA ARG A 206 20.73 -18.81 12.52
C ARG A 206 19.58 -18.41 13.44
N GLU A 207 19.41 -17.12 13.71
CA GLU A 207 18.27 -16.60 14.46
C GLU A 207 16.98 -16.70 13.64
N GLU A 208 17.03 -16.40 12.34
CA GLU A 208 15.86 -16.41 11.45
C GLU A 208 15.43 -17.85 11.07
N LEU A 209 16.36 -18.70 10.70
CA LEU A 209 16.06 -20.04 10.17
C LEU A 209 16.15 -21.17 11.22
N GLY A 210 16.89 -20.93 12.27
CA GLY A 210 17.33 -22.01 13.17
C GLY A 210 18.55 -22.78 12.62
N GLY A 211 19.39 -23.26 13.54
CA GLY A 211 20.64 -23.92 13.16
C GLY A 211 20.45 -25.18 12.33
N GLU A 212 19.39 -25.95 12.58
CA GLU A 212 19.08 -27.19 11.85
C GLU A 212 18.73 -26.93 10.39
N THR A 213 17.92 -25.91 10.12
CA THR A 213 17.55 -25.53 8.75
C THR A 213 18.75 -25.01 7.97
N VAL A 214 19.60 -24.17 8.60
CA VAL A 214 20.84 -23.69 7.97
C VAL A 214 21.75 -24.86 7.62
N GLU A 215 21.93 -25.81 8.54
CA GLU A 215 22.80 -26.97 8.30
C GLU A 215 22.23 -27.90 7.21
N ARG A 216 20.91 -28.09 7.17
CA ARG A 216 20.24 -28.82 6.09
C ARG A 216 20.50 -28.17 4.72
N PHE A 217 20.42 -26.85 4.62
CA PHE A 217 20.71 -26.11 3.40
C PHE A 217 22.19 -26.20 3.00
N HIS A 218 23.09 -26.11 3.95
CA HIS A 218 24.52 -26.36 3.73
C HIS A 218 24.82 -27.78 3.26
N ALA A 219 24.09 -28.78 3.76
CA ALA A 219 24.24 -30.17 3.32
C ALA A 219 23.87 -30.34 1.84
N VAL A 220 22.78 -29.66 1.36
CA VAL A 220 22.39 -29.67 -0.07
C VAL A 220 23.51 -29.13 -0.96
N LEU A 221 24.25 -28.10 -0.52
CA LEU A 221 25.40 -27.58 -1.27
C LEU A 221 26.57 -28.59 -1.28
N ARG A 222 26.93 -29.13 -0.12
CA ARG A 222 28.03 -30.10 -0.01
C ARG A 222 27.79 -31.38 -0.82
N GLU A 223 26.54 -31.86 -0.89
CA GLU A 223 26.13 -33.01 -1.72
C GLU A 223 26.35 -32.76 -3.22
N GLN A 224 26.51 -31.49 -3.62
CA GLN A 224 26.82 -31.07 -4.99
C GLN A 224 28.28 -30.63 -5.17
N ASP A 225 29.15 -30.94 -4.21
CA ASP A 225 30.57 -30.52 -4.17
C ASP A 225 30.76 -29.00 -4.17
N LEU A 226 29.85 -28.26 -3.51
CA LEU A 226 29.89 -26.79 -3.38
C LEU A 226 30.22 -26.41 -1.92
N ASP A 227 31.05 -25.35 -1.77
CA ASP A 227 31.36 -24.82 -0.45
C ASP A 227 30.26 -23.86 0.00
N PRO A 228 29.55 -24.11 1.11
CA PRO A 228 28.54 -23.18 1.64
C PRO A 228 29.07 -21.76 1.89
N ALA A 229 30.37 -21.60 2.19
CA ALA A 229 30.98 -20.29 2.43
C ALA A 229 30.96 -19.37 1.19
N ASP A 230 30.87 -19.94 -0.02
CA ASP A 230 30.81 -19.20 -1.27
C ASP A 230 29.41 -18.69 -1.61
N TYR A 231 28.40 -19.02 -0.79
CA TYR A 231 26.99 -18.72 -1.07
C TYR A 231 26.34 -17.87 -0.01
N LEU A 232 25.34 -17.09 -0.44
CA LEU A 232 24.38 -16.38 0.40
C LEU A 232 23.00 -17.03 0.25
N LEU A 233 22.25 -17.14 1.34
CA LEU A 233 20.89 -17.68 1.33
C LEU A 233 19.90 -16.57 1.03
N ILE A 234 19.00 -16.77 0.05
CA ILE A 234 17.97 -15.81 -0.37
C ILE A 234 16.60 -16.46 -0.24
N PRO A 235 15.65 -15.89 0.54
CA PRO A 235 14.25 -16.31 0.53
C PRO A 235 13.55 -15.80 -0.71
N VAL A 236 12.71 -16.63 -1.29
CA VAL A 236 12.02 -16.37 -2.55
C VAL A 236 10.54 -16.73 -2.41
N HIS A 237 9.67 -15.90 -2.98
CA HIS A 237 8.26 -16.23 -3.13
C HIS A 237 8.11 -17.51 -3.95
N PRO A 238 7.32 -18.53 -3.53
CA PRO A 238 7.17 -19.78 -4.28
C PRO A 238 6.76 -19.57 -5.74
N TRP A 239 5.81 -18.64 -6.01
CA TRP A 239 5.44 -18.28 -7.37
C TRP A 239 6.63 -17.78 -8.20
N GLN A 240 7.49 -16.93 -7.61
CA GLN A 240 8.65 -16.36 -8.28
C GLN A 240 9.65 -17.45 -8.70
N TRP A 241 9.84 -18.46 -7.87
CA TRP A 241 10.65 -19.63 -8.22
C TRP A 241 10.03 -20.42 -9.36
N TRP A 242 8.77 -20.86 -9.19
CA TRP A 242 8.13 -21.77 -10.14
C TRP A 242 7.82 -21.13 -11.49
N ASN A 243 7.36 -19.89 -11.51
CA ASN A 243 6.83 -19.25 -12.70
C ASN A 243 7.83 -18.28 -13.36
N LYS A 244 8.96 -17.98 -12.71
CA LYS A 244 9.90 -16.99 -13.22
C LYS A 244 11.35 -17.46 -13.17
N LEU A 245 11.94 -17.62 -11.98
CA LEU A 245 13.38 -17.79 -11.84
C LEU A 245 13.88 -19.12 -12.41
N SER A 246 13.19 -20.24 -12.18
CA SER A 246 13.57 -21.56 -12.70
C SER A 246 13.75 -21.59 -14.22
N VAL A 247 13.09 -20.68 -14.94
CA VAL A 247 13.19 -20.58 -16.42
C VAL A 247 14.06 -19.38 -16.81
N THR A 248 13.77 -18.19 -16.27
CA THR A 248 14.46 -16.95 -16.67
C THR A 248 15.93 -16.92 -16.22
N PHE A 249 16.24 -17.59 -15.09
CA PHE A 249 17.61 -17.73 -14.54
C PHE A 249 18.20 -19.12 -14.81
N ALA A 250 17.72 -19.84 -15.81
CA ALA A 250 18.18 -21.20 -16.10
C ALA A 250 19.70 -21.30 -16.30
N ALA A 251 20.33 -20.29 -16.94
CA ALA A 251 21.77 -20.23 -17.13
C ALA A 251 22.52 -20.13 -15.79
N GLU A 252 21.99 -19.34 -14.84
CA GLU A 252 22.58 -19.17 -13.50
C GLU A 252 22.46 -20.46 -12.66
N VAL A 253 21.33 -21.17 -12.79
CA VAL A 253 21.11 -22.47 -12.17
C VAL A 253 22.06 -23.53 -12.78
N ALA A 254 22.18 -23.58 -14.11
CA ALA A 254 23.05 -24.52 -14.80
C ALA A 254 24.54 -24.30 -14.47
N ARG A 255 24.95 -23.04 -14.23
CA ARG A 255 26.31 -22.66 -13.81
C ARG A 255 26.54 -22.80 -12.31
N ARG A 256 25.53 -23.21 -11.55
CA ARG A 256 25.54 -23.28 -10.08
C ARG A 256 25.78 -21.94 -9.38
N ASN A 257 25.52 -20.82 -10.05
CA ASN A 257 25.46 -19.51 -9.41
C ASN A 257 24.21 -19.36 -8.54
N LEU A 258 23.15 -20.13 -8.84
CA LEU A 258 21.95 -20.30 -8.04
C LEU A 258 21.68 -21.80 -7.83
N VAL A 259 21.44 -22.19 -6.57
CA VAL A 259 21.07 -23.56 -6.19
C VAL A 259 19.78 -23.54 -5.39
N CYS A 260 18.78 -24.34 -5.79
CA CYS A 260 17.55 -24.48 -5.02
C CYS A 260 17.80 -25.38 -3.80
N LEU A 261 17.49 -24.85 -2.61
CA LEU A 261 17.69 -25.54 -1.33
C LEU A 261 16.40 -26.17 -0.79
N GLY A 262 15.26 -25.83 -1.38
CA GLY A 262 13.93 -26.25 -0.93
C GLY A 262 13.20 -25.21 -0.09
N GLU A 263 12.20 -25.67 0.64
CA GLU A 263 11.37 -24.79 1.50
C GLU A 263 11.99 -24.64 2.89
N GLY A 264 11.76 -23.46 3.49
CA GLY A 264 12.02 -23.23 4.90
C GLY A 264 10.96 -23.89 5.79
N ASP A 265 11.21 -23.94 7.10
CA ASP A 265 10.33 -24.64 8.04
C ASP A 265 9.20 -23.72 8.57
N ASP A 266 9.45 -22.41 8.63
CA ASP A 266 8.47 -21.43 9.11
C ASP A 266 7.33 -21.23 8.11
N GLU A 267 6.13 -21.06 8.64
CA GLU A 267 4.94 -20.67 7.91
C GLU A 267 4.73 -19.15 8.01
N TYR A 268 4.33 -18.56 6.90
CA TYR A 268 4.12 -17.12 6.76
C TYR A 268 2.70 -16.81 6.28
N LEU A 269 2.23 -15.60 6.58
CA LEU A 269 1.00 -15.03 6.03
C LEU A 269 1.36 -13.86 5.10
N ALA A 270 0.85 -13.88 3.87
CA ALA A 270 1.01 -12.78 2.94
C ALA A 270 0.28 -11.53 3.46
N GLN A 271 0.94 -10.38 3.35
CA GLN A 271 0.34 -9.08 3.63
C GLN A 271 -0.27 -8.47 2.36
N GLN A 272 -0.98 -7.35 2.45
CA GLN A 272 -1.70 -6.74 1.31
C GLN A 272 -0.80 -6.45 0.10
N SER A 273 0.50 -6.22 0.31
CA SER A 273 1.48 -6.06 -0.77
C SER A 273 1.76 -7.32 -1.58
N ILE A 274 1.18 -8.47 -1.21
CA ILE A 274 1.32 -9.83 -1.79
C ILE A 274 2.75 -10.41 -1.83
N ARG A 275 3.76 -9.63 -1.51
CA ARG A 275 5.18 -10.02 -1.52
C ARG A 275 5.88 -9.85 -0.17
N THR A 276 5.19 -9.30 0.82
CA THR A 276 5.66 -9.18 2.20
C THR A 276 4.95 -10.22 3.06
N PHE A 277 5.71 -10.90 3.88
CA PHE A 277 5.26 -12.07 4.63
C PHE A 277 5.50 -11.88 6.12
N PHE A 278 4.43 -11.99 6.90
CA PHE A 278 4.47 -12.07 8.37
C PHE A 278 4.81 -13.48 8.80
N ASN A 279 5.80 -13.65 9.68
CA ASN A 279 6.13 -14.99 10.22
C ASN A 279 5.07 -15.42 11.23
N ARG A 280 4.21 -16.37 10.82
CA ARG A 280 3.13 -16.92 11.65
C ARG A 280 3.65 -17.89 12.70
N THR A 281 4.68 -18.66 12.37
CA THR A 281 5.29 -19.64 13.29
C THR A 281 5.95 -18.94 14.47
N SER A 282 6.62 -17.81 14.20
CA SER A 282 7.35 -17.03 15.19
C SER A 282 7.10 -15.52 14.98
N PRO A 283 6.00 -14.96 15.52
CA PRO A 283 5.59 -13.58 15.27
C PRO A 283 6.59 -12.49 15.69
N THR A 284 7.57 -12.84 16.49
CA THR A 284 8.65 -11.94 16.93
C THR A 284 9.82 -11.87 15.96
N LYS A 285 9.94 -12.82 15.02
CA LYS A 285 10.93 -12.82 13.95
C LYS A 285 10.58 -11.76 12.89
N HIS A 286 11.52 -11.46 12.03
CA HIS A 286 11.37 -10.47 10.98
C HIS A 286 10.28 -10.88 9.96
N TYR A 287 9.61 -9.86 9.39
CA TYR A 287 8.94 -10.01 8.11
C TYR A 287 9.95 -10.28 7.03
N VAL A 288 9.54 -11.02 6.01
CA VAL A 288 10.34 -11.22 4.80
C VAL A 288 9.62 -10.55 3.63
N LYS A 289 10.28 -9.61 2.95
CA LYS A 289 9.78 -8.99 1.71
C LYS A 289 10.61 -9.52 0.56
N THR A 290 9.96 -10.14 -0.44
CA THR A 290 10.62 -10.79 -1.58
C THR A 290 10.32 -10.07 -2.89
N ALA A 291 11.12 -10.28 -3.91
CA ALA A 291 10.77 -9.90 -5.28
C ALA A 291 9.64 -10.79 -5.81
N LEU A 292 8.69 -10.20 -6.52
CA LEU A 292 7.58 -10.89 -7.16
C LEU A 292 7.27 -10.23 -8.51
N SER A 293 7.37 -11.00 -9.62
CA SER A 293 7.13 -10.48 -10.98
C SER A 293 5.65 -10.52 -11.35
N VAL A 294 4.80 -10.05 -10.46
CA VAL A 294 3.35 -9.88 -10.62
C VAL A 294 3.02 -8.40 -10.58
N ILE A 295 2.14 -7.95 -11.47
CA ILE A 295 1.67 -6.56 -11.50
C ILE A 295 0.46 -6.45 -10.58
N ASN A 296 0.49 -5.45 -9.72
CA ASN A 296 -0.61 -5.11 -8.83
C ASN A 296 -0.65 -3.60 -8.63
N MET A 297 -1.81 -2.99 -8.85
CA MET A 297 -2.03 -1.55 -8.77
C MET A 297 -1.02 -0.73 -9.60
N GLY A 298 -0.81 -1.09 -10.86
CA GLY A 298 0.03 -0.34 -11.78
C GLY A 298 1.55 -0.48 -11.56
N PHE A 299 2.00 -1.43 -10.71
CA PHE A 299 3.42 -1.70 -10.46
C PHE A 299 3.77 -3.18 -10.50
N MET A 300 4.91 -3.50 -11.11
CA MET A 300 5.58 -4.77 -10.91
C MET A 300 6.12 -4.84 -9.48
N ARG A 301 5.78 -5.88 -8.72
CA ARG A 301 6.20 -6.06 -7.32
C ARG A 301 7.63 -6.60 -7.17
N GLY A 302 8.55 -6.16 -8.03
CA GLY A 302 9.96 -6.51 -7.99
C GLY A 302 10.74 -5.80 -6.89
N LEU A 303 11.93 -6.32 -6.53
CA LEU A 303 12.90 -5.68 -5.65
C LEU A 303 14.24 -5.55 -6.36
N SER A 304 14.84 -4.35 -6.34
CA SER A 304 16.12 -4.09 -6.97
C SER A 304 17.28 -4.51 -6.07
N ALA A 305 18.18 -5.35 -6.60
CA ALA A 305 19.42 -5.72 -5.91
C ALA A 305 20.24 -4.48 -5.50
N ALA A 306 20.33 -3.49 -6.40
CA ALA A 306 21.05 -2.24 -6.13
C ALA A 306 20.40 -1.41 -4.99
N TYR A 307 19.07 -1.44 -4.85
CA TYR A 307 18.39 -0.74 -3.76
C TYR A 307 18.62 -1.43 -2.41
N MET A 308 18.77 -2.76 -2.42
CA MET A 308 19.05 -3.51 -1.20
C MET A 308 20.37 -3.11 -0.55
N GLU A 309 21.34 -2.66 -1.34
CA GLU A 309 22.66 -2.24 -0.83
C GLU A 309 22.57 -1.06 0.16
N ALA A 310 21.65 -0.12 -0.03
CA ALA A 310 21.48 1.06 0.83
C ALA A 310 20.36 0.92 1.88
N THR A 311 19.46 -0.04 1.71
CA THR A 311 18.22 -0.16 2.51
C THR A 311 18.46 -0.18 4.03
N PRO A 312 19.35 -1.00 4.61
CA PRO A 312 19.56 -1.00 6.06
C PRO A 312 20.16 0.30 6.59
N ALA A 313 21.07 0.93 5.85
CA ALA A 313 21.70 2.19 6.25
C ALA A 313 20.70 3.35 6.30
N ILE A 314 19.77 3.41 5.36
CA ILE A 314 18.68 4.41 5.35
C ILE A 314 17.79 4.24 6.58
N ASN A 315 17.43 3.00 6.92
CA ASN A 315 16.61 2.70 8.09
C ASN A 315 17.32 3.06 9.41
N ASP A 316 18.60 2.76 9.54
CA ASP A 316 19.38 3.11 10.73
C ASP A 316 19.54 4.63 10.87
N TRP A 317 19.75 5.35 9.76
CA TRP A 317 19.81 6.82 9.75
C TRP A 317 18.48 7.44 10.21
N LEU A 318 17.36 6.97 9.65
CA LEU A 318 16.05 7.52 10.05
C LEU A 318 15.71 7.19 11.51
N ALA A 319 16.01 5.98 11.97
CA ALA A 319 15.80 5.60 13.37
C ALA A 319 16.58 6.51 14.32
N GLN A 320 17.85 6.83 13.99
CA GLN A 320 18.67 7.76 14.77
C GLN A 320 18.11 9.19 14.74
N LEU A 321 17.61 9.66 13.59
CA LEU A 321 16.97 10.97 13.48
C LEU A 321 15.75 11.05 14.41
N ILE A 322 14.86 10.04 14.36
CA ILE A 322 13.66 9.98 15.22
C ILE A 322 14.05 9.93 16.71
N GLU A 323 15.06 9.14 17.07
CA GLU A 323 15.51 9.01 18.46
C GLU A 323 16.13 10.30 19.01
N ASN A 324 16.85 11.04 18.18
CA ASN A 324 17.55 12.27 18.59
C ASN A 324 16.65 13.51 18.56
N ASP A 325 15.56 13.50 17.78
CA ASP A 325 14.63 14.62 17.71
C ASP A 325 13.62 14.57 18.88
N PRO A 326 13.58 15.60 19.74
CA PRO A 326 12.71 15.60 20.93
C PRO A 326 11.21 15.65 20.57
N VAL A 327 10.83 16.24 19.43
CA VAL A 327 9.44 16.34 18.99
C VAL A 327 8.97 14.98 18.46
N LEU A 328 9.69 14.37 17.53
CA LEU A 328 9.38 13.04 17.00
C LEU A 328 9.31 12.01 18.12
N ARG A 329 10.30 12.00 19.01
CA ARG A 329 10.30 11.10 20.18
C ARG A 329 9.10 11.32 21.10
N SER A 330 8.66 12.58 21.30
CA SER A 330 7.51 12.88 22.16
C SER A 330 6.17 12.38 21.61
N THR A 331 6.04 12.23 20.28
CA THR A 331 4.85 11.64 19.64
C THR A 331 4.80 10.12 19.76
N GLY A 332 5.91 9.49 20.16
CA GLY A 332 6.04 8.04 20.19
C GLY A 332 6.23 7.42 18.80
N LEU A 333 6.49 8.23 17.76
CA LEU A 333 6.78 7.72 16.43
C LEU A 333 7.93 6.71 16.49
N SER A 334 7.76 5.62 15.78
CA SER A 334 8.80 4.63 15.53
C SER A 334 8.68 4.08 14.11
N ILE A 335 9.69 3.33 13.69
CA ILE A 335 9.68 2.61 12.43
C ILE A 335 9.95 1.13 12.69
N ILE A 336 9.47 0.24 11.84
CA ILE A 336 9.97 -1.13 11.75
C ILE A 336 11.06 -1.15 10.69
N ARG A 337 12.31 -1.28 11.16
CA ARG A 337 13.49 -1.14 10.30
C ARG A 337 13.65 -2.34 9.37
N GLU A 338 14.11 -2.07 8.18
CA GLU A 338 14.59 -3.06 7.22
C GLU A 338 16.04 -3.39 7.57
N ARG A 339 16.23 -4.40 8.43
CA ARG A 339 17.49 -4.70 9.15
C ARG A 339 18.56 -5.36 8.31
N ALA A 340 18.13 -6.17 7.34
CA ALA A 340 19.03 -6.90 6.45
C ALA A 340 18.40 -7.02 5.08
N ALA A 341 19.23 -7.12 4.07
CA ALA A 341 18.80 -7.31 2.69
C ALA A 341 19.81 -8.16 1.91
N VAL A 342 19.31 -8.86 0.90
CA VAL A 342 20.13 -9.64 -0.02
C VAL A 342 19.62 -9.41 -1.43
N GLY A 343 20.53 -9.15 -2.36
CA GLY A 343 20.21 -8.92 -3.76
C GLY A 343 21.07 -9.75 -4.69
N TYR A 344 20.49 -10.21 -5.79
CA TYR A 344 21.17 -10.97 -6.83
C TYR A 344 21.26 -10.16 -8.13
N ARG A 345 22.46 -10.05 -8.69
CA ARG A 345 22.74 -9.33 -9.93
C ARG A 345 22.89 -10.30 -11.10
N HIS A 346 21.91 -10.27 -12.02
CA HIS A 346 21.97 -11.05 -13.24
C HIS A 346 22.69 -10.23 -14.32
N LEU A 347 23.95 -10.55 -14.58
CA LEU A 347 24.82 -9.70 -15.39
C LEU A 347 24.31 -9.47 -16.82
N GLU A 348 23.73 -10.49 -17.45
CA GLU A 348 23.20 -10.37 -18.81
C GLU A 348 22.02 -9.38 -18.87
N TYR A 349 21.13 -9.38 -17.86
CA TYR A 349 20.05 -8.39 -17.80
C TYR A 349 20.55 -7.00 -17.42
N GLU A 350 21.59 -6.89 -16.58
CA GLU A 350 22.23 -5.60 -16.30
C GLU A 350 22.86 -4.98 -17.54
N GLN A 351 23.44 -5.79 -18.43
CA GLN A 351 24.01 -5.31 -19.68
C GLN A 351 22.95 -4.98 -20.74
N ALA A 352 21.83 -5.72 -20.74
CA ALA A 352 20.79 -5.62 -21.77
C ALA A 352 19.73 -4.55 -21.48
N THR A 353 19.67 -3.99 -20.26
CA THR A 353 18.57 -3.12 -19.82
C THR A 353 19.07 -1.91 -19.02
N ASP A 354 18.24 -0.87 -18.93
CA ASP A 354 18.48 0.27 -18.05
C ASP A 354 18.27 -0.10 -16.56
N ARG A 355 18.66 0.80 -15.66
CA ARG A 355 18.63 0.57 -14.20
C ARG A 355 17.24 0.39 -13.61
N TYR A 356 16.20 0.88 -14.28
CA TYR A 356 14.81 0.83 -13.79
C TYR A 356 14.06 -0.40 -14.29
N SER A 357 14.64 -1.13 -15.23
CA SER A 357 14.02 -2.29 -15.85
C SER A 357 13.51 -3.32 -14.83
N PRO A 358 12.29 -3.85 -15.00
CA PRO A 358 11.76 -4.91 -14.15
C PRO A 358 12.61 -6.19 -14.18
N TYR A 359 13.40 -6.40 -15.25
CA TYR A 359 14.32 -7.54 -15.35
C TYR A 359 15.50 -7.46 -14.37
N ARG A 360 15.81 -6.28 -13.80
CA ARG A 360 16.80 -6.12 -12.72
C ARG A 360 16.22 -6.24 -11.32
N LYS A 361 14.90 -6.53 -11.20
CA LYS A 361 14.16 -6.54 -9.94
C LYS A 361 13.55 -7.90 -9.65
N MET A 362 14.11 -9.00 -10.21
CA MET A 362 13.50 -10.33 -10.14
C MET A 362 13.95 -11.16 -8.95
N LEU A 363 15.12 -10.89 -8.35
CA LEU A 363 15.65 -11.68 -7.24
C LEU A 363 16.36 -10.81 -6.21
N ALA A 364 15.66 -10.50 -5.17
CA ALA A 364 16.16 -9.87 -3.95
C ALA A 364 15.16 -10.14 -2.82
N ALA A 365 15.61 -9.99 -1.59
CA ALA A 365 14.77 -10.04 -0.41
C ALA A 365 15.32 -9.11 0.69
N LEU A 366 14.44 -8.72 1.60
CA LEU A 366 14.82 -8.00 2.80
C LEU A 366 14.06 -8.54 4.02
N TRP A 367 14.65 -8.32 5.19
CA TRP A 367 14.08 -8.64 6.48
C TRP A 367 13.77 -7.36 7.24
N ARG A 368 12.51 -7.23 7.64
CA ARG A 368 11.94 -6.09 8.34
C ARG A 368 11.55 -6.49 9.76
N GLU A 369 11.86 -5.66 10.74
CA GLU A 369 11.48 -5.88 12.13
C GLU A 369 10.00 -6.18 12.28
N SER A 370 9.66 -7.07 13.22
CA SER A 370 8.27 -7.26 13.65
C SER A 370 7.89 -6.15 14.65
N PRO A 371 6.69 -5.57 14.56
CA PRO A 371 6.20 -4.63 15.57
C PRO A 371 5.82 -5.32 16.88
N VAL A 372 5.63 -6.64 16.88
CA VAL A 372 5.15 -7.41 18.04
C VAL A 372 6.04 -7.24 19.28
N PRO A 373 7.39 -7.30 19.19
CA PRO A 373 8.24 -7.11 20.37
C PRO A 373 8.17 -5.70 21.01
N SER A 374 7.65 -4.71 20.29
CA SER A 374 7.52 -3.34 20.79
C SER A 374 6.25 -3.10 21.62
N LEU A 375 5.36 -4.07 21.67
CA LEU A 375 4.09 -3.97 22.38
C LEU A 375 4.26 -4.02 23.89
N ARG A 376 3.53 -3.14 24.58
CA ARG A 376 3.38 -3.13 26.03
C ARG A 376 2.12 -3.90 26.44
N GLU A 377 1.98 -4.19 27.71
CA GLU A 377 0.80 -4.87 28.24
C GLU A 377 -0.50 -4.11 27.92
N GLY A 378 -1.45 -4.83 27.32
CA GLY A 378 -2.75 -4.29 26.91
C GLY A 378 -2.72 -3.51 25.58
N GLU A 379 -1.57 -3.43 24.90
CA GLU A 379 -1.48 -2.85 23.56
C GLU A 379 -1.78 -3.90 22.47
N SER A 380 -2.39 -3.44 21.38
CA SER A 380 -2.66 -4.21 20.16
C SER A 380 -2.24 -3.42 18.92
N LEU A 381 -2.20 -4.11 17.78
CA LEU A 381 -1.83 -3.52 16.49
C LEU A 381 -3.01 -3.53 15.54
N ALA A 382 -3.11 -2.47 14.72
CA ALA A 382 -3.98 -2.45 13.56
C ALA A 382 -3.28 -1.72 12.40
N THR A 383 -3.42 -2.20 11.17
CA THR A 383 -3.04 -1.38 10.02
C THR A 383 -3.93 -0.14 9.98
N MET A 384 -3.35 1.02 9.68
CA MET A 384 -4.14 2.27 9.61
C MET A 384 -5.19 2.20 8.51
N ALA A 385 -4.96 1.43 7.45
CA ALA A 385 -5.95 1.19 6.39
C ALA A 385 -7.27 0.65 6.93
N SER A 386 -7.25 -0.10 8.05
CA SER A 386 -8.47 -0.62 8.65
C SER A 386 -9.44 0.45 9.14
N LEU A 387 -8.97 1.66 9.45
CA LEU A 387 -9.85 2.76 9.90
C LEU A 387 -10.92 3.14 8.87
N VAL A 388 -10.62 2.97 7.58
CA VAL A 388 -11.57 3.26 6.49
C VAL A 388 -12.36 2.03 6.04
N HIS A 389 -12.13 0.87 6.64
CA HIS A 389 -12.92 -0.33 6.38
C HIS A 389 -14.33 -0.18 6.98
N VAL A 390 -15.34 -0.51 6.17
CA VAL A 390 -16.76 -0.49 6.54
C VAL A 390 -17.33 -1.88 6.33
N ASP A 391 -18.01 -2.41 7.34
CA ASP A 391 -18.66 -3.72 7.29
C ASP A 391 -19.99 -3.69 6.53
N ASP A 392 -20.62 -4.86 6.37
CA ASP A 392 -21.91 -5.01 5.67
C ASP A 392 -23.08 -4.29 6.36
N GLN A 393 -22.91 -3.87 7.61
CA GLN A 393 -23.92 -3.10 8.37
C GLN A 393 -23.70 -1.58 8.23
N GLY A 394 -22.66 -1.16 7.52
CA GLY A 394 -22.29 0.24 7.37
C GLY A 394 -21.48 0.81 8.55
N ALA A 395 -21.02 -0.03 9.47
CA ALA A 395 -20.18 0.40 10.58
C ALA A 395 -18.68 0.38 10.18
N SER A 396 -17.95 1.46 10.51
CA SER A 396 -16.50 1.52 10.28
C SER A 396 -15.70 1.01 11.48
N VAL A 397 -14.50 0.49 11.21
CA VAL A 397 -13.55 0.12 12.28
C VAL A 397 -13.17 1.35 13.11
N ALA A 398 -12.98 2.52 12.47
CA ALA A 398 -12.74 3.77 13.21
C ALA A 398 -13.89 4.08 14.19
N GLY A 399 -15.14 3.98 13.72
CA GLY A 399 -16.32 4.18 14.58
C GLY A 399 -16.40 3.16 15.73
N ALA A 400 -16.03 1.92 15.47
CA ALA A 400 -15.99 0.88 16.50
C ALA A 400 -14.91 1.16 17.56
N LEU A 401 -13.72 1.61 17.15
CA LEU A 401 -12.63 2.02 18.06
C LEU A 401 -13.04 3.23 18.92
N ILE A 402 -13.70 4.23 18.32
CA ILE A 402 -14.22 5.39 19.06
C ILE A 402 -15.20 4.95 20.14
N ARG A 403 -16.17 4.09 19.79
CA ARG A 403 -17.14 3.54 20.76
C ARG A 403 -16.46 2.73 21.87
N GLN A 404 -15.46 1.92 21.51
CA GLN A 404 -14.69 1.13 22.48
C GLN A 404 -13.88 1.99 23.43
N SER A 405 -13.34 3.11 22.97
CA SER A 405 -12.45 3.99 23.74
C SER A 405 -13.17 4.73 24.88
N GLY A 406 -14.47 4.92 24.76
CA GLY A 406 -15.25 5.76 25.68
C GLY A 406 -14.94 7.26 25.59
N LEU A 407 -14.06 7.68 24.68
CA LEU A 407 -13.75 9.09 24.42
C LEU A 407 -14.84 9.74 23.56
N THR A 408 -14.91 11.07 23.60
CA THR A 408 -15.67 11.78 22.57
C THR A 408 -14.99 11.59 21.20
N PRO A 409 -15.75 11.59 20.08
CA PRO A 409 -15.16 11.43 18.74
C PRO A 409 -14.06 12.46 18.43
N VAL A 410 -14.24 13.71 18.85
CA VAL A 410 -13.24 14.79 18.69
C VAL A 410 -11.96 14.49 19.47
N GLU A 411 -12.07 14.02 20.72
CA GLU A 411 -10.89 13.71 21.53
C GLU A 411 -10.15 12.47 20.98
N TRP A 412 -10.89 11.45 20.53
CA TRP A 412 -10.30 10.29 19.87
C TRP A 412 -9.53 10.70 18.60
N LEU A 413 -10.16 11.53 17.75
CA LEU A 413 -9.52 12.05 16.54
C LEU A 413 -8.26 12.86 16.88
N ARG A 414 -8.31 13.71 17.91
CA ARG A 414 -7.14 14.48 18.35
C ARG A 414 -5.98 13.56 18.77
N ARG A 415 -6.24 12.47 19.49
CA ARG A 415 -5.22 11.47 19.85
C ARG A 415 -4.62 10.80 18.63
N TYR A 416 -5.47 10.39 17.69
CA TYR A 416 -5.01 9.81 16.43
C TYR A 416 -4.13 10.79 15.64
N LEU A 417 -4.54 12.05 15.49
CA LEU A 417 -3.77 13.06 14.78
C LEU A 417 -2.43 13.39 15.47
N GLN A 418 -2.41 13.41 16.79
CA GLN A 418 -1.16 13.60 17.53
C GLN A 418 -0.17 12.46 17.31
N ALA A 419 -0.64 11.22 17.23
CA ALA A 419 0.19 10.04 17.03
C ALA A 419 0.65 9.86 15.57
N TYR A 420 -0.18 10.23 14.60
CA TYR A 420 0.06 9.99 13.18
C TYR A 420 0.45 11.26 12.40
N PHE A 421 -0.33 12.33 12.54
CA PHE A 421 -0.20 13.51 11.67
C PHE A 421 0.86 14.50 12.18
N THR A 422 0.95 14.71 13.49
CA THR A 422 1.96 15.63 14.06
C THR A 422 3.40 15.24 13.68
N PRO A 423 3.84 13.96 13.74
CA PRO A 423 5.18 13.60 13.30
C PRO A 423 5.42 13.80 11.81
N LEU A 424 4.39 13.64 10.95
CA LEU A 424 4.50 13.97 9.52
C LEU A 424 4.76 15.46 9.30
N LEU A 425 3.98 16.32 9.97
CA LEU A 425 4.18 17.76 9.93
C LEU A 425 5.60 18.14 10.38
N HIS A 426 6.06 17.55 11.49
CA HIS A 426 7.39 17.87 12.00
C HIS A 426 8.51 17.41 11.06
N SER A 427 8.42 16.19 10.53
CA SER A 427 9.40 15.68 9.55
C SER A 427 9.48 16.56 8.30
N PHE A 428 8.34 17.00 7.79
CA PHE A 428 8.26 17.89 6.63
C PHE A 428 8.89 19.27 6.95
N TYR A 429 8.41 19.94 7.99
CA TYR A 429 8.82 21.31 8.28
C TYR A 429 10.24 21.46 8.82
N ALA A 430 10.72 20.48 9.58
CA ALA A 430 12.05 20.54 10.20
C ALA A 430 13.16 19.96 9.32
N TYR A 431 12.83 18.99 8.43
CA TYR A 431 13.83 18.19 7.73
C TYR A 431 13.58 18.04 6.22
N ASP A 432 12.52 18.67 5.65
CA ASP A 432 12.05 18.38 4.28
C ASP A 432 11.89 16.87 4.01
N LEU A 433 11.69 16.10 5.07
CA LEU A 433 11.56 14.65 5.04
C LEU A 433 10.09 14.28 4.91
N VAL A 434 9.79 13.53 3.87
CA VAL A 434 8.46 13.00 3.60
C VAL A 434 8.46 11.48 3.56
N TYR A 435 7.29 10.92 3.85
CA TYR A 435 7.01 9.50 3.81
C TYR A 435 5.93 9.26 2.74
N MET A 436 5.65 8.00 2.44
CA MET A 436 4.42 7.59 1.75
C MET A 436 3.42 7.08 2.82
N PRO A 437 2.74 8.00 3.56
CA PRO A 437 2.06 7.66 4.82
C PRO A 437 0.61 7.21 4.61
N HIS A 438 0.30 6.54 3.51
CA HIS A 438 -1.01 5.97 3.28
C HIS A 438 -1.32 4.81 4.25
N GLY A 439 -2.59 4.38 4.30
CA GLY A 439 -3.07 3.43 5.31
C GLY A 439 -2.28 2.14 5.45
N GLU A 440 -1.72 1.62 4.36
CA GLU A 440 -0.93 0.38 4.37
C GLU A 440 0.48 0.55 4.94
N ASN A 441 1.05 1.75 4.90
CA ASN A 441 2.42 2.00 5.36
C ASN A 441 2.50 2.44 6.83
N VAL A 442 1.36 2.45 7.52
CA VAL A 442 1.27 2.85 8.93
C VAL A 442 0.58 1.77 9.75
N ILE A 443 1.22 1.37 10.84
CA ILE A 443 0.64 0.50 11.86
C ILE A 443 0.32 1.38 13.07
N LEU A 444 -0.91 1.29 13.56
CA LEU A 444 -1.35 1.95 14.77
C LEU A 444 -1.18 1.02 15.96
N VAL A 445 -0.60 1.52 17.04
CA VAL A 445 -0.60 0.85 18.34
C VAL A 445 -1.77 1.38 19.13
N LEU A 446 -2.66 0.48 19.53
CA LEU A 446 -3.91 0.77 20.21
C LEU A 446 -3.85 0.27 21.64
N LYS A 447 -4.51 1.00 22.56
CA LYS A 447 -4.84 0.52 23.89
C LYS A 447 -6.27 0.93 24.22
N ASP A 448 -7.10 -0.03 24.54
CA ASP A 448 -8.53 0.18 24.83
C ASP A 448 -9.26 0.98 23.73
N GLY A 449 -8.93 0.70 22.45
CA GLY A 449 -9.49 1.41 21.29
C GLY A 449 -8.88 2.79 21.02
N VAL A 450 -7.96 3.28 21.85
CA VAL A 450 -7.29 4.59 21.68
C VAL A 450 -5.95 4.44 21.02
N VAL A 451 -5.67 5.24 19.98
CA VAL A 451 -4.36 5.31 19.33
C VAL A 451 -3.33 5.89 20.29
N GLN A 452 -2.29 5.14 20.58
CA GLN A 452 -1.18 5.54 21.45
C GLN A 452 0.01 6.12 20.68
N ARG A 453 0.37 5.49 19.56
CA ARG A 453 1.48 5.87 18.70
C ARG A 453 1.32 5.23 17.32
N ALA A 454 2.10 5.72 16.36
CA ALA A 454 2.19 5.18 15.01
C ALA A 454 3.56 4.55 14.77
N ILE A 455 3.59 3.49 13.97
CA ILE A 455 4.79 2.81 13.49
C ILE A 455 4.79 2.88 11.98
N TYR A 456 5.82 3.47 11.37
CA TYR A 456 5.92 3.56 9.90
C TYR A 456 6.74 2.40 9.35
N LYS A 457 6.39 1.96 8.14
CA LYS A 457 7.04 0.88 7.42
C LYS A 457 7.33 1.28 5.95
N ASP A 458 8.04 0.43 5.21
CA ASP A 458 8.46 0.65 3.82
C ASP A 458 9.36 1.88 3.65
N ILE A 459 10.32 2.02 4.58
CA ILE A 459 11.12 3.23 4.74
C ILE A 459 12.05 3.48 3.54
N ALA A 460 12.90 2.52 3.20
CA ALA A 460 13.96 2.79 2.24
C ALA A 460 13.48 2.99 0.78
N GLU A 461 12.30 2.45 0.44
CA GLU A 461 11.71 2.64 -0.89
C GLU A 461 10.82 3.88 -0.98
N GLU A 462 10.27 4.36 0.15
CA GLU A 462 9.13 5.28 0.16
C GLU A 462 9.42 6.64 0.82
N ILE A 463 10.57 6.83 1.47
CA ILE A 463 10.92 8.15 2.02
C ILE A 463 11.70 9.00 1.03
N ALA A 464 11.54 10.31 1.15
CA ALA A 464 12.30 11.28 0.37
C ALA A 464 12.71 12.48 1.23
N VAL A 465 13.94 12.99 0.99
CA VAL A 465 14.41 14.26 1.53
C VAL A 465 14.45 15.26 0.38
N MET A 466 13.59 16.29 0.44
CA MET A 466 13.37 17.27 -0.61
C MET A 466 14.25 18.53 -0.44
N ASP A 467 15.20 18.50 0.47
CA ASP A 467 16.18 19.56 0.67
C ASP A 467 17.46 19.22 -0.11
N ALA A 468 17.78 20.04 -1.12
CA ALA A 468 18.99 19.87 -1.94
C ALA A 468 20.29 20.05 -1.13
N ASP A 469 20.24 20.85 -0.07
CA ASP A 469 21.40 21.20 0.76
C ASP A 469 21.52 20.33 2.03
N ALA A 470 20.59 19.39 2.27
CA ALA A 470 20.65 18.49 3.41
C ALA A 470 21.97 17.69 3.41
N VAL A 471 22.61 17.62 4.56
CA VAL A 471 23.83 16.81 4.73
C VAL A 471 23.43 15.37 5.04
N LEU A 472 23.49 14.49 4.04
CA LEU A 472 23.18 13.09 4.16
C LEU A 472 24.45 12.22 4.14
N PRO A 473 24.49 11.12 4.91
CA PRO A 473 25.55 10.13 4.76
C PRO A 473 25.58 9.55 3.33
N PRO A 474 26.75 9.20 2.76
CA PRO A 474 26.83 8.67 1.38
C PRO A 474 25.92 7.47 1.11
N ALA A 475 25.73 6.57 2.08
CA ALA A 475 24.85 5.42 1.97
C ALA A 475 23.35 5.78 1.96
N VAL A 476 22.99 7.02 2.38
CA VAL A 476 21.61 7.52 2.48
C VAL A 476 21.26 8.47 1.32
N GLU A 477 22.26 8.93 0.56
CA GLU A 477 22.12 9.94 -0.50
C GLU A 477 21.00 9.61 -1.51
N ARG A 478 20.66 8.35 -1.68
CA ARG A 478 19.59 7.88 -2.56
C ARG A 478 18.21 8.45 -2.21
N VAL A 479 17.96 8.81 -0.95
CA VAL A 479 16.65 9.35 -0.52
C VAL A 479 16.49 10.83 -0.90
N ARG A 480 17.54 11.50 -1.36
CA ARG A 480 17.44 12.87 -1.88
C ARG A 480 16.66 12.88 -3.18
N VAL A 481 15.69 13.75 -3.26
CA VAL A 481 14.91 13.99 -4.47
C VAL A 481 14.84 15.49 -4.76
N ASP A 482 14.85 15.82 -6.04
CA ASP A 482 14.59 17.18 -6.50
C ASP A 482 13.10 17.29 -6.85
N VAL A 483 12.41 18.15 -6.14
CA VAL A 483 10.95 18.36 -6.29
C VAL A 483 10.71 19.86 -6.43
N PRO A 484 9.87 20.29 -7.41
CA PRO A 484 9.49 21.69 -7.54
C PRO A 484 8.93 22.24 -6.22
N GLU A 485 9.34 23.44 -5.85
CA GLU A 485 9.06 24.05 -4.54
C GLU A 485 7.56 24.15 -4.23
N ASP A 486 6.76 24.45 -5.25
CA ASP A 486 5.30 24.61 -5.17
C ASP A 486 4.56 23.26 -5.07
N THR A 487 5.25 22.13 -5.28
CA THR A 487 4.65 20.80 -5.19
C THR A 487 5.05 20.03 -3.91
N LYS A 488 6.03 20.52 -3.14
CA LYS A 488 6.52 19.82 -1.94
C LYS A 488 5.40 19.51 -0.94
N LEU A 489 4.50 20.46 -0.70
CA LEU A 489 3.40 20.30 0.27
C LEU A 489 2.33 19.28 -0.19
N LEU A 490 2.32 18.92 -1.49
CA LEU A 490 1.41 17.89 -2.01
C LEU A 490 1.69 16.50 -1.39
N SER A 491 2.89 16.24 -0.91
CA SER A 491 3.19 15.03 -0.12
C SER A 491 2.29 14.87 1.11
N ILE A 492 1.77 15.98 1.67
CA ILE A 492 0.79 15.95 2.76
C ILE A 492 -0.64 16.03 2.19
N PHE A 493 -0.92 16.97 1.31
CA PHE A 493 -2.28 17.16 0.80
C PHE A 493 -2.77 15.97 -0.03
N THR A 494 -1.94 15.38 -0.87
CA THR A 494 -2.33 14.20 -1.64
C THR A 494 -2.41 12.96 -0.76
N ASP A 495 -1.32 12.61 -0.08
CA ASP A 495 -1.23 11.30 0.58
C ASP A 495 -2.06 11.22 1.86
N VAL A 496 -2.19 12.33 2.60
CA VAL A 496 -2.92 12.34 3.88
C VAL A 496 -4.35 12.87 3.71
N PHE A 497 -4.51 14.08 3.13
CA PHE A 497 -5.84 14.70 3.05
C PHE A 497 -6.71 14.01 2.00
N ASP A 498 -6.21 13.86 0.78
CA ASP A 498 -6.98 13.32 -0.32
C ASP A 498 -7.04 11.80 -0.32
N CYS A 499 -5.92 11.11 -0.13
CA CYS A 499 -5.90 9.65 -0.20
C CYS A 499 -6.38 8.94 1.08
N PHE A 500 -6.50 9.64 2.22
CA PHE A 500 -6.91 9.01 3.47
C PHE A 500 -7.99 9.77 4.26
N PHE A 501 -7.73 11.04 4.63
CA PHE A 501 -8.64 11.76 5.53
C PHE A 501 -10.03 11.98 4.95
N ARG A 502 -10.17 12.23 3.64
CA ARG A 502 -11.50 12.40 3.03
C ARG A 502 -12.39 11.16 3.19
N PHE A 503 -11.80 9.96 3.12
CA PHE A 503 -12.53 8.71 3.33
C PHE A 503 -12.88 8.50 4.81
N LEU A 504 -11.94 8.77 5.70
CA LEU A 504 -12.17 8.63 7.14
C LEU A 504 -13.24 9.61 7.62
N ALA A 505 -13.18 10.88 7.20
CA ALA A 505 -14.17 11.90 7.52
C ALA A 505 -15.55 11.53 6.98
N ALA A 506 -15.63 11.08 5.71
CA ALA A 506 -16.88 10.66 5.10
C ALA A 506 -17.54 9.49 5.82
N ASN A 507 -16.75 8.46 6.19
CA ASN A 507 -17.26 7.30 6.93
C ASN A 507 -17.82 7.69 8.29
N LEU A 508 -17.07 8.47 9.09
CA LEU A 508 -17.51 8.91 10.41
C LEU A 508 -18.75 9.81 10.35
N ALA A 509 -18.84 10.67 9.33
CA ALA A 509 -20.02 11.51 9.11
C ALA A 509 -21.25 10.69 8.70
N THR A 510 -21.07 9.67 7.85
CA THR A 510 -22.15 8.78 7.41
C THR A 510 -22.72 7.94 8.55
N GLU A 511 -21.86 7.47 9.45
CA GLU A 511 -22.28 6.76 10.66
C GLU A 511 -22.91 7.69 11.74
N GLY A 512 -22.90 9.02 11.52
CA GLY A 512 -23.36 9.99 12.52
C GLY A 512 -22.50 10.06 13.78
N ILE A 513 -21.23 9.61 13.69
CA ILE A 513 -20.28 9.60 14.83
C ILE A 513 -19.64 10.97 14.99
N LEU A 514 -19.16 11.57 13.88
CA LEU A 514 -18.51 12.87 13.89
C LEU A 514 -18.91 13.64 12.64
N ALA A 515 -19.41 14.88 12.82
CA ALA A 515 -19.70 15.75 11.69
C ALA A 515 -18.44 16.08 10.91
N GLU A 516 -18.54 16.18 9.58
CA GLU A 516 -17.39 16.43 8.71
C GLU A 516 -16.68 17.75 9.05
N ASP A 517 -17.43 18.81 9.37
CA ASP A 517 -16.87 20.10 9.81
C ASP A 517 -16.08 19.98 11.11
N ASP A 518 -16.52 19.15 12.04
CA ASP A 518 -15.81 18.91 13.31
C ASP A 518 -14.54 18.10 13.08
N PHE A 519 -14.54 17.17 12.11
CA PHE A 519 -13.34 16.46 11.69
C PHE A 519 -12.27 17.44 11.19
N TRP A 520 -12.61 18.25 10.20
CA TRP A 520 -11.66 19.19 9.59
C TRP A 520 -11.24 20.31 10.54
N ARG A 521 -12.15 20.78 11.40
CA ARG A 521 -11.80 21.71 12.48
C ARG A 521 -10.77 21.11 13.42
N THR A 522 -10.91 19.83 13.80
CA THR A 522 -9.95 19.15 14.68
C THR A 522 -8.58 19.01 14.00
N VAL A 523 -8.53 18.72 12.68
CA VAL A 523 -7.27 18.71 11.90
C VAL A 523 -6.63 20.10 11.93
N ALA A 524 -7.40 21.16 11.71
CA ALA A 524 -6.92 22.54 11.77
C ALA A 524 -6.37 22.90 13.15
N GLU A 525 -7.08 22.57 14.22
CA GLU A 525 -6.65 22.80 15.61
C GLU A 525 -5.32 22.11 15.93
N VAL A 526 -5.16 20.86 15.54
CA VAL A 526 -3.89 20.11 15.76
C VAL A 526 -2.75 20.74 14.96
N THR A 527 -3.01 21.15 13.70
CA THR A 527 -2.03 21.83 12.86
C THR A 527 -1.57 23.16 13.49
N ARG A 528 -2.52 24.00 13.93
CA ARG A 528 -2.21 25.28 14.59
C ARG A 528 -1.49 25.08 15.93
N ALA A 529 -1.89 24.06 16.71
CA ALA A 529 -1.23 23.74 17.96
C ALA A 529 0.23 23.35 17.74
N TYR A 530 0.51 22.55 16.70
CA TYR A 530 1.87 22.21 16.29
C TYR A 530 2.64 23.45 15.87
N GLN A 531 2.12 24.29 14.96
CA GLN A 531 2.77 25.52 14.51
C GLN A 531 3.10 26.45 15.68
N LYS A 532 2.18 26.61 16.63
CA LYS A 532 2.37 27.42 17.84
C LYS A 532 3.47 26.87 18.74
N SER A 533 3.65 25.54 18.80
CA SER A 533 4.69 24.89 19.61
C SER A 533 6.08 25.02 19.01
N MET A 534 6.19 25.37 17.71
CA MET A 534 7.44 25.41 16.94
C MET A 534 7.72 26.80 16.33
N PRO A 535 7.89 27.85 17.16
CA PRO A 535 8.09 29.22 16.66
C PRO A 535 9.37 29.39 15.81
N SER A 536 10.35 28.52 16.00
CA SER A 536 11.58 28.50 15.18
C SER A 536 11.34 28.14 13.72
N LEU A 537 10.21 27.52 13.38
CA LEU A 537 9.82 27.11 12.03
C LEU A 537 8.83 28.10 11.39
N ALA A 538 8.61 29.29 11.98
CA ALA A 538 7.60 30.24 11.51
C ALA A 538 7.78 30.67 10.03
N ASP A 539 9.03 30.77 9.55
CA ASP A 539 9.31 31.08 8.15
C ASP A 539 8.89 29.92 7.22
N ARG A 540 9.16 28.73 7.64
CA ARG A 540 8.75 27.50 6.91
C ARG A 540 7.21 27.36 6.85
N PHE A 541 6.51 27.72 7.94
CA PHE A 541 5.04 27.72 7.95
C PHE A 541 4.44 28.75 6.99
N ARG A 542 5.11 29.88 6.76
CA ARG A 542 4.70 30.89 5.76
C ARG A 542 5.02 30.44 4.33
N GLN A 543 6.15 29.78 4.14
CA GLN A 543 6.58 29.26 2.84
C GLN A 543 5.66 28.12 2.36
N TYR A 544 5.31 27.19 3.25
CA TYR A 544 4.45 26.04 2.99
C TYR A 544 3.18 26.14 3.83
N ASP A 545 2.24 26.93 3.34
CA ASP A 545 1.03 27.27 4.10
C ASP A 545 0.00 26.14 4.06
N MET A 546 -0.13 25.40 5.17
CA MET A 546 -1.18 24.37 5.34
C MET A 546 -2.61 24.92 5.30
N PHE A 547 -2.78 26.24 5.45
CA PHE A 547 -4.08 26.91 5.42
C PHE A 547 -4.33 27.68 4.10
N ALA A 548 -3.50 27.45 3.07
CA ALA A 548 -3.77 27.96 1.73
C ALA A 548 -5.20 27.58 1.28
N PRO A 549 -5.93 28.47 0.57
CA PRO A 549 -7.35 28.25 0.25
C PRO A 549 -7.62 26.98 -0.55
N GLU A 550 -6.68 26.60 -1.39
CA GLU A 550 -6.77 25.44 -2.29
C GLU A 550 -5.39 24.86 -2.57
N PHE A 551 -5.34 23.63 -3.05
CA PHE A 551 -4.13 22.95 -3.47
C PHE A 551 -4.39 22.13 -4.75
N ALA A 552 -3.35 21.79 -5.49
CA ALA A 552 -3.46 21.04 -6.74
C ALA A 552 -3.99 19.61 -6.49
N LEU A 553 -4.93 19.17 -7.33
CA LEU A 553 -5.44 17.80 -7.34
C LEU A 553 -4.46 16.91 -8.09
N SER A 554 -3.89 15.94 -7.39
CA SER A 554 -3.06 14.87 -7.97
C SER A 554 -3.92 13.64 -8.29
N CYS A 555 -3.83 13.16 -9.54
CA CYS A 555 -4.74 12.16 -10.08
C CYS A 555 -4.07 10.79 -10.23
N LEU A 556 -4.30 9.88 -9.29
CA LEU A 556 -3.69 8.55 -9.26
C LEU A 556 -4.29 7.58 -10.29
N ASN A 557 -5.61 7.63 -10.50
CA ASN A 557 -6.26 6.78 -11.50
C ASN A 557 -5.88 7.18 -12.91
N ARG A 558 -5.66 8.47 -13.20
CA ARG A 558 -5.15 8.90 -14.51
C ARG A 558 -3.80 8.28 -14.84
N LEU A 559 -2.91 8.14 -13.85
CA LEU A 559 -1.64 7.44 -14.02
C LEU A 559 -1.85 5.96 -14.36
N GLN A 560 -2.71 5.27 -13.61
CA GLN A 560 -3.02 3.87 -13.84
C GLN A 560 -3.71 3.62 -15.19
N LEU A 561 -4.66 4.46 -15.58
CA LEU A 561 -5.37 4.38 -16.86
C LEU A 561 -4.43 4.64 -18.04
N ARG A 562 -3.40 5.48 -17.87
CA ARG A 562 -2.39 5.74 -18.90
C ARG A 562 -1.49 4.53 -19.13
N ASN A 563 -1.07 3.85 -18.05
CA ASN A 563 -0.25 2.65 -18.12
C ASN A 563 -0.36 1.82 -16.83
N ASN A 564 -1.23 0.84 -16.81
CA ASN A 564 -1.42 -0.01 -15.65
C ASN A 564 -0.32 -1.09 -15.44
N ARG A 565 0.68 -1.15 -16.30
CA ARG A 565 1.86 -2.02 -16.09
C ARG A 565 2.99 -1.31 -15.34
N GLN A 566 3.14 -0.01 -15.57
CA GLN A 566 4.12 0.86 -14.92
C GLN A 566 3.57 2.29 -14.90
N MET A 567 2.78 2.62 -13.89
CA MET A 567 2.03 3.89 -13.87
C MET A 567 2.91 5.12 -13.61
N VAL A 568 4.06 4.97 -12.96
CA VAL A 568 5.01 6.06 -12.71
C VAL A 568 6.29 5.84 -13.49
N ASP A 569 6.81 6.88 -14.13
CA ASP A 569 8.15 6.87 -14.69
C ASP A 569 9.18 6.94 -13.55
N LEU A 570 9.90 5.85 -13.32
CA LEU A 570 10.89 5.76 -12.25
C LEU A 570 12.15 6.59 -12.54
N ALA A 571 12.35 7.06 -13.78
CA ALA A 571 13.43 7.97 -14.13
C ALA A 571 13.08 9.43 -13.81
N ASP A 572 11.78 9.77 -13.86
CA ASP A 572 11.24 11.10 -13.56
C ASP A 572 9.89 10.96 -12.82
N PRO A 573 9.89 10.59 -11.54
CA PRO A 573 8.65 10.41 -10.78
C PRO A 573 7.86 11.71 -10.61
N SER A 574 8.53 12.84 -10.48
CA SER A 574 7.87 14.16 -10.30
C SER A 574 7.22 14.64 -11.59
N GLY A 575 7.86 14.44 -12.74
CA GLY A 575 7.28 14.77 -14.06
C GLY A 575 6.15 13.83 -14.48
N ALA A 576 5.99 12.68 -13.81
CA ALA A 576 4.88 11.76 -14.04
C ALA A 576 3.56 12.21 -13.40
N LEU A 577 3.58 13.14 -12.43
CA LEU A 577 2.38 13.61 -11.74
C LEU A 577 1.34 14.16 -12.71
N GLN A 578 0.08 13.76 -12.51
CA GLN A 578 -1.07 14.25 -13.27
C GLN A 578 -1.85 15.23 -12.40
N LEU A 579 -1.59 16.54 -12.58
CA LEU A 579 -2.27 17.58 -11.82
C LEU A 579 -3.42 18.19 -12.65
N ILE A 580 -4.65 18.16 -12.12
CA ILE A 580 -5.86 18.63 -12.83
C ILE A 580 -6.65 19.62 -11.96
N GLY A 581 -6.33 20.91 -12.10
CA GLY A 581 -6.99 21.94 -11.31
C GLY A 581 -6.70 21.84 -9.82
N THR A 582 -7.60 22.30 -8.98
CA THR A 582 -7.41 22.41 -7.53
C THR A 582 -8.57 21.82 -6.74
N LEU A 583 -8.30 21.45 -5.49
CA LEU A 583 -9.29 21.12 -4.46
C LEU A 583 -9.33 22.25 -3.44
N LYS A 584 -10.53 22.58 -2.94
CA LYS A 584 -10.68 23.49 -1.81
C LYS A 584 -10.10 22.86 -0.56
N ASN A 585 -9.24 23.59 0.12
CA ASN A 585 -8.64 23.10 1.36
C ASN A 585 -9.66 23.15 2.51
N PRO A 586 -10.04 22.00 3.10
CA PRO A 586 -11.09 21.96 4.09
C PRO A 586 -10.70 22.57 5.44
N ILE A 587 -9.41 22.83 5.68
CA ILE A 587 -8.95 23.48 6.92
C ILE A 587 -8.69 24.98 6.78
N ALA A 588 -8.75 25.54 5.57
CA ALA A 588 -8.43 26.96 5.33
C ALA A 588 -9.37 27.94 6.05
N GLY A 589 -10.62 27.52 6.33
CA GLY A 589 -11.63 28.36 6.97
C GLY A 589 -11.65 28.35 8.50
N PHE A 590 -10.79 27.55 9.15
CA PHE A 590 -10.78 27.36 10.63
C PHE A 590 -9.65 28.10 11.33
#